data_f31d5bd526a5aeb7d1436a449741300c
#
_entry.id   f31d5bd526a5aeb7d1436a449741300c
#
_cell.length_a   1.000
_cell.length_b   1.000
_cell.length_c   1.000
_cell.angle_alpha   90.00
_cell.angle_beta   90.00
_cell.angle_gamma   90.00
#
_symmetry.space_group_name_H-M   'P 1'
#
loop_
_entity.id
_entity.type
_entity.pdbx_description
1 polymer ?
#
loop_
_entity_poly.entity_id
_entity_poly.type
_entity_poly.pdbx_seq_one_letter_code
_entity_poly.pdbx_strand_id
1 'polypeptide(L)'
;MMKELPVDRDDAPEPVIQVGLPLTSDALNTLVAAAWPGHSERDWTPILSRSLLWVSAKQQERLVGFVNVAWDGDRHAFLLDTTVHPGVQRRGVGTRLVRAAAVATRAHGVEWVHMDYEPHLEAFYRGCGFAPTRAGLLRLAAPG
;
A
#
# COMPACT_ATOMS: atom_id res chain seq x y z
N MET A 1 29.77 9.59 28.68
CA MET A 1 29.20 9.04 27.46
C MET A 1 27.87 8.38 27.81
N MET A 2 26.77 8.98 27.41
CA MET A 2 25.46 8.36 27.57
C MET A 2 25.29 7.29 26.50
N LYS A 3 25.14 6.02 26.90
CA LYS A 3 24.66 5.00 26.03
C LYS A 3 23.21 5.35 25.68
N GLU A 4 22.91 5.50 24.40
CA GLU A 4 21.52 5.48 23.97
C GLU A 4 20.91 4.15 24.42
N LEU A 5 19.85 4.24 25.21
CA LEU A 5 19.05 3.08 25.55
C LEU A 5 18.42 2.58 24.25
N PRO A 6 18.41 1.25 23.98
CA PRO A 6 17.67 0.72 22.84
C PRO A 6 16.22 1.18 22.97
N VAL A 7 15.75 1.92 21.98
CA VAL A 7 14.32 2.25 21.87
C VAL A 7 13.60 0.92 21.71
N ASP A 8 12.79 0.57 22.70
CA ASP A 8 11.94 -0.61 22.58
C ASP A 8 11.05 -0.40 21.36
N ARG A 9 11.04 -1.38 20.44
CA ARG A 9 10.22 -1.29 19.23
C ARG A 9 8.73 -1.13 19.55
N ASP A 10 8.32 -1.51 20.75
CA ASP A 10 6.95 -1.36 21.24
C ASP A 10 6.61 0.08 21.66
N ASP A 11 7.62 0.93 21.91
CA ASP A 11 7.43 2.35 22.27
C ASP A 11 7.38 3.29 21.06
N ALA A 12 7.56 2.79 19.84
CA ALA A 12 7.43 3.62 18.65
C ALA A 12 5.97 4.06 18.46
N PRO A 13 5.71 5.34 18.09
CA PRO A 13 4.34 5.78 17.87
C PRO A 13 3.68 5.01 16.74
N GLU A 14 2.36 4.79 16.87
CA GLU A 14 1.57 4.15 15.83
C GLU A 14 1.66 4.93 14.53
N PRO A 15 1.83 4.26 13.38
CA PRO A 15 1.79 4.93 12.09
C PRO A 15 0.47 5.66 11.86
N VAL A 16 0.56 6.87 11.32
CA VAL A 16 -0.60 7.69 10.96
C VAL A 16 -1.02 7.38 9.54
N ILE A 17 -2.29 7.02 9.36
CA ILE A 17 -2.88 6.71 8.05
C ILE A 17 -3.48 7.98 7.46
N GLN A 18 -3.13 8.29 6.22
CA GLN A 18 -3.57 9.51 5.53
C GLN A 18 -3.94 9.21 4.08
N VAL A 19 -5.02 9.81 3.61
CA VAL A 19 -5.52 9.65 2.23
C VAL A 19 -5.10 10.85 1.40
N GLY A 20 -4.47 10.60 0.25
CA GLY A 20 -4.25 11.62 -0.78
C GLY A 20 -3.14 12.63 -0.48
N LEU A 21 -2.33 12.45 0.56
CA LEU A 21 -1.22 13.36 0.80
C LEU A 21 -0.17 13.27 -0.31
N PRO A 22 0.44 14.40 -0.69
CA PRO A 22 1.54 14.39 -1.65
C PRO A 22 2.66 13.46 -1.20
N LEU A 23 3.12 12.61 -2.12
CA LEU A 23 4.23 11.68 -1.91
C LEU A 23 5.27 11.88 -3.01
N THR A 24 6.54 11.83 -2.66
CA THR A 24 7.64 11.92 -3.62
C THR A 24 7.99 10.54 -4.16
N SER A 25 8.51 10.49 -5.39
CA SER A 25 9.06 9.26 -5.95
C SER A 25 10.19 8.69 -5.09
N ASP A 26 11.03 9.54 -4.52
CA ASP A 26 12.14 9.11 -3.64
C ASP A 26 11.61 8.38 -2.40
N ALA A 27 10.60 8.92 -1.72
CA ALA A 27 10.00 8.29 -0.55
C ALA A 27 9.37 6.94 -0.90
N LEU A 28 8.64 6.86 -2.01
CA LEU A 28 8.01 5.63 -2.48
C LEU A 28 9.05 4.58 -2.89
N ASN A 29 10.08 4.97 -3.64
CA ASN A 29 11.16 4.06 -4.03
C ASN A 29 11.92 3.53 -2.81
N THR A 30 12.17 4.37 -1.81
CA THR A 30 12.81 3.95 -0.56
C THR A 30 11.95 2.90 0.17
N LEU A 31 10.66 3.13 0.28
CA LEU A 31 9.73 2.18 0.92
C LEU A 31 9.67 0.86 0.15
N VAL A 32 9.47 0.91 -1.16
CA VAL A 32 9.32 -0.29 -1.98
C VAL A 32 10.62 -1.09 -2.03
N ALA A 33 11.77 -0.43 -2.11
CA ALA A 33 13.08 -1.09 -2.05
C ALA A 33 13.30 -1.84 -0.73
N ALA A 34 12.81 -1.30 0.39
CA ALA A 34 12.90 -1.97 1.70
C ALA A 34 12.01 -3.21 1.78
N ALA A 35 10.86 -3.21 1.12
CA ALA A 35 9.88 -4.29 1.19
C ALA A 35 10.06 -5.36 0.11
N TRP A 36 10.55 -5.01 -1.06
CA TRP A 36 10.62 -5.88 -2.23
C TRP A 36 12.03 -6.00 -2.76
N PRO A 37 12.68 -7.18 -2.61
CA PRO A 37 14.00 -7.42 -3.20
C PRO A 37 13.97 -7.24 -4.72
N GLY A 38 15.02 -6.62 -5.27
CA GLY A 38 15.14 -6.42 -6.71
C GLY A 38 14.29 -5.29 -7.28
N HIS A 39 13.74 -4.43 -6.42
CA HIS A 39 13.01 -3.25 -6.86
C HIS A 39 13.90 -2.33 -7.71
N SER A 40 13.37 -1.91 -8.87
CA SER A 40 13.96 -0.85 -9.69
C SER A 40 13.26 0.47 -9.42
N GLU A 41 14.03 1.55 -9.36
CA GLU A 41 13.47 2.89 -9.16
C GLU A 41 12.48 3.25 -10.27
N ARG A 42 11.39 3.91 -9.89
CA ARG A 42 10.32 4.34 -10.79
C ARG A 42 10.02 5.82 -10.57
N ASP A 43 9.59 6.49 -11.63
CA ASP A 43 8.91 7.76 -11.48
C ASP A 43 7.44 7.50 -11.14
N TRP A 44 7.04 7.81 -9.93
CA TRP A 44 5.68 7.61 -9.44
C TRP A 44 4.70 8.71 -9.84
N THR A 45 5.22 9.84 -10.32
CA THR A 45 4.38 10.99 -10.66
C THR A 45 3.28 10.66 -11.68
N PRO A 46 3.58 10.01 -12.83
CA PRO A 46 2.53 9.67 -13.79
C PRO A 46 1.56 8.60 -13.25
N ILE A 47 2.03 7.72 -12.36
CA ILE A 47 1.16 6.71 -11.73
C ILE A 47 0.14 7.40 -10.82
N LEU A 48 0.62 8.22 -9.89
CA LEU A 48 -0.25 8.90 -8.93
C LEU A 48 -1.19 9.90 -9.62
N SER A 49 -0.76 10.53 -10.70
CA SER A 49 -1.62 11.45 -11.45
C SER A 49 -2.83 10.76 -12.10
N ARG A 50 -2.76 9.45 -12.32
CA ARG A 50 -3.85 8.64 -12.89
C ARG A 50 -4.63 7.85 -11.85
N SER A 51 -4.18 7.86 -10.61
CA SER A 51 -4.86 7.14 -9.53
C SER A 51 -6.17 7.84 -9.15
N LEU A 52 -7.16 7.07 -8.72
CA LEU A 52 -8.31 7.65 -8.03
C LEU A 52 -7.87 8.30 -6.74
N LEU A 53 -7.12 7.55 -5.95
CA LEU A 53 -6.53 7.99 -4.69
C LEU A 53 -5.40 7.05 -4.28
N TRP A 54 -4.68 7.43 -3.26
CA TRP A 54 -3.71 6.57 -2.57
C TRP A 54 -3.80 6.82 -1.08
N VAL A 55 -3.34 5.85 -0.31
CA VAL A 55 -3.28 5.93 1.15
C VAL A 55 -1.86 5.69 1.59
N SER A 56 -1.40 6.48 2.53
CA SER A 56 -0.06 6.35 3.09
C SER A 56 -0.12 6.14 4.60
N ALA A 57 0.92 5.49 5.12
CA ALA A 57 1.18 5.38 6.55
C ALA A 57 2.54 5.99 6.84
N LYS A 58 2.59 6.95 7.76
CA LYS A 58 3.82 7.57 8.21
C LYS A 58 4.04 7.35 9.70
N GLN A 59 5.28 7.08 10.04
CA GLN A 59 5.74 6.98 11.41
C GLN A 59 6.93 7.93 11.56
N GLN A 60 6.78 8.98 12.36
CA GLN A 60 7.83 10.00 12.57
C GLN A 60 8.42 10.53 11.24
N GLU A 61 7.58 11.09 10.37
CA GLU A 61 7.97 11.62 9.05
C GLU A 61 8.47 10.57 8.04
N ARG A 62 8.60 9.31 8.43
CA ARG A 62 9.01 8.23 7.56
C ARG A 62 7.81 7.54 6.94
N LEU A 63 7.82 7.39 5.62
CA LEU A 63 6.82 6.59 4.92
C LEU A 63 7.04 5.10 5.21
N VAL A 64 6.07 4.46 5.85
CA VAL A 64 6.14 3.04 6.25
C VAL A 64 5.07 2.18 5.62
N GLY A 65 4.13 2.76 4.90
CA GLY A 65 3.09 2.02 4.20
C GLY A 65 2.48 2.83 3.07
N PHE A 66 1.96 2.10 2.09
CA PHE A 66 1.37 2.70 0.89
C PHE A 66 0.42 1.71 0.22
N VAL A 67 -0.65 2.24 -0.34
CA VAL A 67 -1.51 1.53 -1.28
C VAL A 67 -2.04 2.51 -2.31
N ASN A 68 -2.03 2.08 -3.56
CA ASN A 68 -2.54 2.84 -4.68
C ASN A 68 -3.90 2.30 -5.12
N VAL A 69 -4.81 3.18 -5.50
CA VAL A 69 -6.11 2.80 -6.05
C VAL A 69 -6.26 3.41 -7.45
N ALA A 70 -6.21 2.57 -8.46
CA ALA A 70 -6.58 2.92 -9.83
C ALA A 70 -8.08 2.68 -10.04
N TRP A 71 -8.67 3.24 -11.07
CA TRP A 71 -10.08 3.02 -11.36
C TRP A 71 -10.44 3.24 -12.84
N ASP A 72 -11.62 2.80 -13.22
CA ASP A 72 -12.14 2.99 -14.59
C ASP A 72 -12.88 4.32 -14.80
N GLY A 73 -12.97 5.13 -13.76
CA GLY A 73 -13.72 6.37 -13.75
C GLY A 73 -15.20 6.21 -13.37
N ASP A 74 -15.65 5.01 -13.02
CA ASP A 74 -17.05 4.73 -12.70
C ASP A 74 -17.18 3.72 -11.54
N ARG A 75 -17.35 2.44 -11.82
CA ARG A 75 -17.75 1.43 -10.83
C ARG A 75 -16.62 0.55 -10.34
N HIS A 76 -15.54 0.44 -11.09
CA HIS A 76 -14.46 -0.50 -10.79
C HIS A 76 -13.20 0.22 -10.38
N ALA A 77 -12.67 -0.14 -9.21
CA ALA A 77 -11.34 0.27 -8.76
C ALA A 77 -10.45 -0.94 -8.58
N PHE A 78 -9.14 -0.70 -8.56
CA PHE A 78 -8.10 -1.73 -8.47
C PHE A 78 -7.11 -1.33 -7.39
N LEU A 79 -6.93 -2.21 -6.41
CA LEU A 79 -5.96 -2.02 -5.35
C LEU A 79 -4.60 -2.49 -5.84
N LEU A 80 -3.62 -1.59 -5.86
CA LEU A 80 -2.29 -1.84 -6.42
C LEU A 80 -1.20 -1.42 -5.45
N ASP A 81 -0.04 -2.03 -5.59
CA ASP A 81 1.19 -1.61 -4.92
C ASP A 81 1.10 -1.57 -3.39
N THR A 82 0.27 -2.41 -2.78
CA THR A 82 0.16 -2.48 -1.31
C THR A 82 1.51 -2.87 -0.71
N THR A 83 2.08 -1.97 0.07
CA THR A 83 3.43 -2.12 0.62
C THR A 83 3.45 -1.67 2.06
N VAL A 84 4.04 -2.50 2.94
CA VAL A 84 4.29 -2.17 4.34
C VAL A 84 5.77 -2.40 4.63
N HIS A 85 6.42 -1.40 5.21
CA HIS A 85 7.83 -1.49 5.60
C HIS A 85 8.05 -2.70 6.51
N PRO A 86 9.10 -3.52 6.27
CA PRO A 86 9.36 -4.71 7.09
C PRO A 86 9.42 -4.44 8.60
N GLY A 87 9.91 -3.27 9.00
CA GLY A 87 10.02 -2.87 10.40
C GLY A 87 8.71 -2.66 11.14
N VAL A 88 7.58 -2.53 10.42
CA VAL A 88 6.26 -2.32 11.00
C VAL A 88 5.23 -3.36 10.57
N GLN A 89 5.66 -4.43 9.89
CA GLN A 89 4.78 -5.54 9.53
C GLN A 89 4.25 -6.26 10.77
N ARG A 90 3.10 -6.93 10.61
CA ARG A 90 2.40 -7.67 11.68
C ARG A 90 1.87 -6.80 12.82
N ARG A 91 1.72 -5.50 12.60
CA ARG A 91 1.13 -4.54 13.55
C ARG A 91 -0.23 -4.00 13.08
N GLY A 92 -0.82 -4.63 12.07
CA GLY A 92 -2.12 -4.21 11.53
C GLY A 92 -2.07 -3.01 10.60
N VAL A 93 -0.89 -2.52 10.21
CA VAL A 93 -0.74 -1.36 9.31
C VAL A 93 -1.34 -1.66 7.94
N GLY A 94 -1.06 -2.83 7.36
CA GLY A 94 -1.61 -3.24 6.07
C GLY A 94 -3.13 -3.28 6.08
N THR A 95 -3.75 -3.82 7.12
CA THR A 95 -5.21 -3.84 7.28
C THR A 95 -5.78 -2.44 7.36
N ARG A 96 -5.14 -1.55 8.10
CA ARG A 96 -5.58 -0.15 8.23
C ARG A 96 -5.48 0.60 6.89
N LEU A 97 -4.41 0.37 6.13
CA LEU A 97 -4.24 0.94 4.78
C LEU A 97 -5.36 0.49 3.84
N VAL A 98 -5.59 -0.81 3.76
CA VAL A 98 -6.59 -1.39 2.86
C VAL A 98 -8.00 -0.93 3.24
N ARG A 99 -8.33 -0.90 4.53
CA ARG A 99 -9.62 -0.41 5.00
C ARG A 99 -9.82 1.08 4.72
N ALA A 100 -8.81 1.89 4.95
CA ALA A 100 -8.87 3.32 4.63
C ALA A 100 -9.06 3.55 3.12
N ALA A 101 -8.36 2.77 2.29
CA ALA A 101 -8.53 2.81 0.84
C ALA A 101 -9.96 2.42 0.43
N ALA A 102 -10.52 1.37 1.02
CA ALA A 102 -11.89 0.93 0.73
C ALA A 102 -12.93 1.99 1.11
N VAL A 103 -12.81 2.59 2.29
CA VAL A 103 -13.72 3.65 2.75
C VAL A 103 -13.64 4.87 1.83
N ALA A 104 -12.44 5.33 1.51
CA ALA A 104 -12.24 6.49 0.65
C ALA A 104 -12.73 6.23 -0.79
N THR A 105 -12.48 5.03 -1.31
CA THR A 105 -12.92 4.62 -2.65
C THR A 105 -14.44 4.55 -2.72
N ARG A 106 -15.09 3.99 -1.70
CA ARG A 106 -16.56 3.95 -1.59
C ARG A 106 -17.19 5.33 -1.68
N ALA A 107 -16.57 6.33 -1.08
CA ALA A 107 -17.06 7.71 -1.12
C ALA A 107 -17.11 8.30 -2.54
N HIS A 108 -16.38 7.74 -3.48
CA HIS A 108 -16.40 8.10 -4.90
C HIS A 108 -17.47 7.34 -5.72
N GLY A 109 -18.32 6.54 -5.09
CA GLY A 109 -19.39 5.81 -5.77
C GLY A 109 -18.92 4.52 -6.45
N VAL A 110 -17.72 4.06 -6.17
CA VAL A 110 -17.19 2.79 -6.69
C VAL A 110 -17.96 1.63 -6.07
N GLU A 111 -18.36 0.67 -6.90
CA GLU A 111 -19.11 -0.51 -6.47
C GLU A 111 -18.19 -1.70 -6.19
N TRP A 112 -17.13 -1.88 -7.00
CA TRP A 112 -16.25 -3.03 -6.92
C TRP A 112 -14.79 -2.62 -6.81
N VAL A 113 -14.10 -3.19 -5.82
CA VAL A 113 -12.65 -3.10 -5.71
C VAL A 113 -12.05 -4.46 -6.05
N HIS A 114 -11.19 -4.47 -7.05
CA HIS A 114 -10.47 -5.66 -7.52
C HIS A 114 -9.06 -5.70 -6.94
N MET A 115 -8.59 -6.91 -6.70
CA MET A 115 -7.21 -7.14 -6.32
C MET A 115 -6.77 -8.54 -6.73
N ASP A 116 -5.58 -8.65 -7.29
CA ASP A 116 -4.88 -9.91 -7.42
C ASP A 116 -3.81 -10.02 -6.34
N TYR A 117 -3.66 -11.21 -5.77
CA TYR A 117 -2.72 -11.46 -4.68
C TYR A 117 -2.15 -12.87 -4.75
N GLU A 118 -0.96 -13.03 -4.18
CA GLU A 118 -0.33 -14.33 -4.01
C GLU A 118 -1.18 -15.21 -3.09
N PRO A 119 -1.23 -16.54 -3.32
CA PRO A 119 -2.08 -17.44 -2.52
C PRO A 119 -1.86 -17.34 -1.00
N HIS A 120 -0.64 -17.08 -0.56
CA HIS A 120 -0.33 -16.94 0.88
C HIS A 120 -0.91 -15.67 1.52
N LEU A 121 -1.40 -14.71 0.74
CA LEU A 121 -2.02 -13.47 1.21
C LEU A 121 -3.55 -13.55 1.25
N GLU A 122 -4.14 -14.68 0.86
CA GLU A 122 -5.61 -14.82 0.82
C GLU A 122 -6.26 -14.56 2.17
N ALA A 123 -5.71 -15.10 3.26
CA ALA A 123 -6.25 -14.90 4.60
C ALA A 123 -6.23 -13.41 4.99
N PHE A 124 -5.16 -12.69 4.64
CA PHE A 124 -5.06 -11.27 4.88
C PHE A 124 -6.17 -10.49 4.16
N TYR A 125 -6.34 -10.72 2.86
CA TYR A 125 -7.35 -9.99 2.08
C TYR A 125 -8.78 -10.39 2.42
N ARG A 126 -9.03 -11.66 2.77
CA ARG A 126 -10.32 -12.08 3.33
C ARG A 126 -10.62 -11.32 4.62
N GLY A 127 -9.63 -11.14 5.49
CA GLY A 127 -9.76 -10.35 6.71
C GLY A 127 -10.09 -8.88 6.45
N CYS A 128 -9.71 -8.35 5.29
CA CYS A 128 -10.06 -7.01 4.83
C CYS A 128 -11.42 -6.93 4.12
N GLY A 129 -12.14 -8.04 3.98
CA GLY A 129 -13.48 -8.09 3.38
C GLY A 129 -13.51 -8.52 1.91
N PHE A 130 -12.38 -8.91 1.31
CA PHE A 130 -12.35 -9.41 -0.07
C PHE A 130 -12.86 -10.84 -0.14
N ALA A 131 -13.78 -11.10 -1.06
CA ALA A 131 -14.20 -12.45 -1.40
C ALA A 131 -13.33 -12.98 -2.54
N PRO A 132 -12.69 -14.15 -2.40
CA PRO A 132 -11.88 -14.72 -3.47
C PRO A 132 -12.69 -14.97 -4.72
N THR A 133 -12.11 -14.67 -5.87
CA THR A 133 -12.66 -14.98 -7.16
C THR A 133 -11.53 -15.41 -8.10
N ARG A 134 -11.88 -16.00 -9.25
CA ARG A 134 -10.87 -16.35 -10.23
C ARG A 134 -10.49 -15.13 -11.05
N ALA A 135 -9.20 -14.90 -11.18
CA ALA A 135 -8.63 -13.84 -12.00
C ALA A 135 -7.46 -14.39 -12.81
N GLY A 136 -7.11 -13.72 -13.88
CA GLY A 136 -5.95 -14.07 -14.69
C GLY A 136 -5.10 -12.85 -14.95
N LEU A 137 -3.79 -13.06 -15.07
CA LEU A 137 -2.82 -12.03 -15.44
C LEU A 137 -2.18 -12.39 -16.76
N LEU A 138 -2.12 -11.44 -17.68
CA LEU A 138 -1.39 -11.58 -18.94
C LEU A 138 -0.24 -10.56 -18.92
N ARG A 139 0.98 -11.07 -18.92
CA ARG A 139 2.16 -10.21 -19.00
C ARG A 139 2.44 -9.86 -20.47
N LEU A 140 2.45 -8.57 -20.79
CA LEU A 140 2.69 -8.08 -22.14
C LEU A 140 4.16 -7.76 -22.41
N ALA A 141 4.93 -7.46 -21.36
CA ALA A 141 6.36 -7.21 -21.48
C ALA A 141 7.16 -8.51 -21.31
N ALA A 142 8.23 -8.67 -22.10
CA ALA A 142 9.15 -9.78 -21.91
C ALA A 142 9.83 -9.68 -20.52
N PRO A 143 10.12 -10.82 -19.84
CA PRO A 143 10.93 -10.80 -18.62
C PRO A 143 12.33 -10.28 -18.97
N GLY A 144 12.70 -9.16 -18.33
CA GLY A 144 14.01 -8.55 -18.50
C GLY A 144 14.99 -9.03 -17.47
#